data_8bc7fa6441a6cb53999ddd3187ded389
#
_entry.id   8bc7fa6441a6cb53999ddd3187ded389
#
_cell.length_a   1.000
_cell.length_b   1.000
_cell.length_c   1.000
_cell.angle_alpha   90.00
_cell.angle_beta   90.00
_cell.angle_gamma   90.00
#
_symmetry.space_group_name_H-M   'P 1'
#
loop_
_entity.id
_entity.type
_entity.pdbx_description
1 polymer ?
#
loop_
_entity_poly.entity_id
_entity_poly.type
_entity_poly.pdbx_seq_one_letter_code
_entity_poly.pdbx_strand_id
1 'polypeptide(L)'
;VSIKRVPSPRDNPTAPPGLISNYFHDSLKENDIVDVKAPSGHFYLNMTQKTPVVLLAGGVGITPVLSMLNAITEMGSKREIWFFLGVRNKSEHVMKEHLEMVARENENVNLNVFYSAPTETDVLNEDYHAKGRVNVENIKPLLPSNNFDYYICAPPPMVKDLTADLAAWGVPKKNIHF
;
A
#
# COMPACT_ATOMS: atom_id res chain seq x y z
N VAL A 1 -15.15 -1.77 2.34
CA VAL A 1 -14.13 -2.64 2.96
C VAL A 1 -13.57 -3.60 1.91
N SER A 2 -12.25 -3.73 1.82
CA SER A 2 -11.60 -4.69 0.93
C SER A 2 -11.07 -5.86 1.76
N ILE A 3 -11.40 -7.08 1.38
CA ILE A 3 -11.02 -8.29 2.11
C ILE A 3 -10.32 -9.25 1.16
N LYS A 4 -9.03 -9.46 1.37
CA LYS A 4 -8.26 -10.46 0.64
C LYS A 4 -8.58 -11.85 1.20
N ARG A 5 -8.99 -12.79 0.33
CA ARG A 5 -9.14 -14.21 0.71
C ARG A 5 -7.80 -14.78 1.16
N VAL A 6 -7.76 -15.40 2.30
CA VAL A 6 -6.57 -16.08 2.84
C VAL A 6 -6.74 -17.59 2.67
N PRO A 7 -6.06 -18.24 1.71
CA PRO A 7 -6.07 -19.69 1.56
C PRO A 7 -5.27 -20.37 2.69
N SER A 8 -5.32 -21.69 2.74
CA SER A 8 -4.41 -22.47 3.59
C SER A 8 -2.95 -22.12 3.27
N PRO A 9 -2.04 -22.08 4.27
CA PRO A 9 -0.63 -21.81 4.04
C PRO A 9 0.01 -22.81 3.07
N ARG A 10 0.87 -22.33 2.18
CA ARG A 10 1.53 -23.17 1.17
C ARG A 10 2.45 -24.24 1.77
N ASP A 11 3.08 -23.91 2.88
CA ASP A 11 3.97 -24.79 3.67
C ASP A 11 3.20 -25.74 4.60
N ASN A 12 1.91 -25.50 4.81
CA ASN A 12 1.02 -26.40 5.56
C ASN A 12 -0.39 -26.42 4.95
N PRO A 13 -0.61 -27.13 3.82
CA PRO A 13 -1.90 -27.17 3.13
C PRO A 13 -3.05 -27.79 3.95
N THR A 14 -2.74 -28.53 5.02
CA THR A 14 -3.73 -29.13 5.94
C THR A 14 -4.22 -28.17 7.02
N ALA A 15 -3.52 -27.05 7.22
CA ALA A 15 -4.00 -26.01 8.11
C ALA A 15 -5.27 -25.34 7.54
N PRO A 16 -6.23 -24.95 8.39
CA PRO A 16 -7.43 -24.30 7.92
C PRO A 16 -7.12 -22.95 7.25
N PRO A 17 -7.89 -22.57 6.22
CA PRO A 17 -7.78 -21.24 5.63
C PRO A 17 -8.25 -20.16 6.62
N GLY A 18 -7.98 -18.90 6.30
CA GLY A 18 -8.38 -17.76 7.14
C GLY A 18 -9.89 -17.71 7.36
N LEU A 19 -10.35 -17.98 8.59
CA LEU A 19 -11.75 -18.12 8.95
C LEU A 19 -12.60 -16.93 8.49
N ILE A 20 -12.24 -15.73 8.94
CA ILE A 20 -13.02 -14.50 8.68
C ILE A 20 -12.99 -14.12 7.20
N SER A 21 -11.80 -14.15 6.55
CA SER A 21 -11.70 -13.78 5.14
C SER A 21 -12.51 -14.72 4.24
N ASN A 22 -12.52 -16.02 4.51
CA ASN A 22 -13.32 -16.96 3.73
C ASN A 22 -14.82 -16.85 4.06
N TYR A 23 -15.20 -16.57 5.30
CA TYR A 23 -16.59 -16.30 5.65
C TYR A 23 -17.16 -15.11 4.84
N PHE A 24 -16.39 -14.01 4.70
CA PHE A 24 -16.81 -12.88 3.87
C PHE A 24 -16.96 -13.23 2.39
N HIS A 25 -16.15 -14.14 1.86
CA HIS A 25 -16.23 -14.53 0.45
C HIS A 25 -17.26 -15.64 0.16
N ASP A 26 -17.51 -16.52 1.11
CA ASP A 26 -18.29 -17.74 0.87
C ASP A 26 -19.71 -17.66 1.44
N SER A 27 -19.92 -16.88 2.50
CA SER A 27 -21.16 -16.89 3.27
C SER A 27 -21.93 -15.58 3.22
N LEU A 28 -21.25 -14.43 3.28
CA LEU A 28 -21.91 -13.13 3.25
C LEU A 28 -22.42 -12.79 1.84
N LYS A 29 -23.63 -12.21 1.81
CA LYS A 29 -24.30 -11.75 0.60
C LYS A 29 -24.59 -10.26 0.70
N GLU A 30 -24.85 -9.65 -0.44
CA GLU A 30 -25.34 -8.28 -0.50
C GLU A 30 -26.62 -8.13 0.34
N ASN A 31 -26.70 -7.07 1.15
CA ASN A 31 -27.75 -6.76 2.12
C ASN A 31 -27.71 -7.57 3.43
N ASP A 32 -26.73 -8.44 3.65
CA ASP A 32 -26.54 -9.04 4.97
C ASP A 32 -26.09 -7.98 5.98
N ILE A 33 -26.57 -8.11 7.21
CA ILE A 33 -26.21 -7.24 8.33
C ILE A 33 -24.98 -7.81 9.03
N VAL A 34 -23.96 -6.97 9.22
CA VAL A 34 -22.75 -7.32 9.96
C VAL A 34 -22.51 -6.32 11.10
N ASP A 35 -22.11 -6.82 12.25
CA ASP A 35 -21.69 -5.99 13.37
C ASP A 35 -20.27 -5.49 13.17
N VAL A 36 -20.07 -4.19 13.24
CA VAL A 36 -18.76 -3.55 13.14
C VAL A 36 -18.47 -2.69 14.36
N LYS A 37 -17.21 -2.68 14.81
CA LYS A 37 -16.74 -1.75 15.83
C LYS A 37 -16.24 -0.46 15.17
N ALA A 38 -16.34 0.64 15.90
CA ALA A 38 -15.72 1.89 15.47
C ALA A 38 -14.22 1.70 15.20
N PRO A 39 -13.65 2.40 14.20
CA PRO A 39 -12.22 2.36 13.94
C PRO A 39 -11.42 2.75 15.19
N SER A 40 -10.34 2.02 15.45
CA SER A 40 -9.43 2.28 16.57
C SER A 40 -7.99 1.99 16.15
N GLY A 41 -7.02 2.54 16.86
CA GLY A 41 -5.59 2.36 16.60
C GLY A 41 -4.86 3.66 16.35
N HIS A 42 -3.58 3.55 15.96
CA HIS A 42 -2.67 4.69 15.82
C HIS A 42 -2.17 4.89 14.37
N PHE A 43 -2.54 4.02 13.44
CA PHE A 43 -2.17 4.14 12.03
C PHE A 43 -3.19 4.98 11.27
N TYR A 44 -3.01 6.29 11.34
CA TYR A 44 -3.84 7.27 10.63
C TYR A 44 -3.02 8.44 10.12
N LEU A 45 -3.48 9.05 9.04
CA LEU A 45 -2.84 10.22 8.45
C LEU A 45 -3.15 11.48 9.27
N ASN A 46 -2.11 12.24 9.62
CA ASN A 46 -2.30 13.57 10.20
C ASN A 46 -2.61 14.57 9.09
N MET A 47 -3.88 14.96 8.99
CA MET A 47 -4.38 15.88 7.96
C MET A 47 -3.98 17.34 8.20
N THR A 48 -3.55 17.70 9.41
CA THR A 48 -3.13 19.09 9.73
C THR A 48 -1.68 19.36 9.34
N GLN A 49 -0.88 18.32 9.14
CA GLN A 49 0.50 18.45 8.69
C GLN A 49 0.58 18.72 7.19
N LYS A 50 1.60 19.51 6.81
CA LYS A 50 1.90 19.84 5.41
C LYS A 50 3.16 19.14 4.89
N THR A 51 3.85 18.38 5.73
CA THR A 51 5.03 17.60 5.36
C THR A 51 4.69 16.67 4.18
N PRO A 52 5.49 16.62 3.12
CA PRO A 52 5.29 15.66 2.04
C PRO A 52 5.19 14.23 2.56
N VAL A 53 4.45 13.36 1.88
CA VAL A 53 4.24 11.98 2.32
C VAL A 53 4.76 10.95 1.33
N VAL A 54 5.28 9.88 1.87
CA VAL A 54 5.57 8.63 1.15
C VAL A 54 4.61 7.54 1.67
N LEU A 55 3.76 7.03 0.80
CA LEU A 55 2.80 5.97 1.06
C LEU A 55 3.33 4.67 0.50
N LEU A 56 3.64 3.70 1.36
CA LEU A 56 4.28 2.43 1.00
C LEU A 56 3.32 1.26 1.25
N ALA A 57 2.94 0.58 0.18
CA ALA A 57 2.00 -0.53 0.19
C ALA A 57 2.64 -1.84 -0.26
N GLY A 58 2.33 -2.94 0.45
CA GLY A 58 2.63 -4.30 0.02
C GLY A 58 1.37 -5.15 -0.06
N GLY A 59 0.99 -5.60 -1.26
CA GLY A 59 -0.21 -6.40 -1.47
C GLY A 59 -1.48 -5.76 -0.87
N VAL A 60 -2.20 -6.47 0.00
CA VAL A 60 -3.44 -5.97 0.63
C VAL A 60 -3.22 -4.74 1.52
N GLY A 61 -1.98 -4.43 1.91
CA GLY A 61 -1.63 -3.21 2.63
C GLY A 61 -1.91 -1.91 1.86
N ILE A 62 -2.26 -2.01 0.59
CA ILE A 62 -2.75 -0.87 -0.20
C ILE A 62 -3.98 -0.20 0.44
N THR A 63 -4.85 -0.93 1.12
CA THR A 63 -6.17 -0.41 1.55
C THR A 63 -6.09 0.80 2.47
N PRO A 64 -5.32 0.82 3.59
CA PRO A 64 -5.22 2.00 4.43
C PRO A 64 -4.46 3.15 3.77
N VAL A 65 -3.39 2.88 3.03
CA VAL A 65 -2.61 3.94 2.39
C VAL A 65 -3.35 4.55 1.18
N LEU A 66 -4.18 3.77 0.49
CA LEU A 66 -5.10 4.29 -0.53
C LEU A 66 -6.16 5.21 0.09
N SER A 67 -6.71 4.85 1.25
CA SER A 67 -7.62 5.73 1.99
C SER A 67 -6.95 7.06 2.37
N MET A 68 -5.65 7.04 2.74
CA MET A 68 -4.87 8.25 3.00
C MET A 68 -4.66 9.08 1.72
N LEU A 69 -4.33 8.44 0.61
CA LEU A 69 -4.19 9.10 -0.70
C LEU A 69 -5.49 9.81 -1.08
N ASN A 70 -6.62 9.10 -1.06
CA ASN A 70 -7.92 9.67 -1.39
C ASN A 70 -8.28 10.85 -0.48
N ALA A 71 -8.07 10.73 0.83
CA ALA A 71 -8.33 11.81 1.77
C ALA A 71 -7.53 13.09 1.45
N ILE A 72 -6.25 12.97 1.08
CA ILE A 72 -5.42 14.13 0.73
C ILE A 72 -5.91 14.77 -0.57
N THR A 73 -6.21 13.97 -1.60
CA THR A 73 -6.59 14.46 -2.92
C THR A 73 -8.02 15.02 -2.93
N GLU A 74 -8.99 14.38 -2.28
CA GLU A 74 -10.38 14.84 -2.16
C GLU A 74 -10.48 16.17 -1.39
N MET A 75 -9.58 16.42 -0.44
CA MET A 75 -9.50 17.72 0.23
C MET A 75 -8.82 18.81 -0.61
N GLY A 76 -8.38 18.50 -1.82
CA GLY A 76 -7.67 19.44 -2.70
C GLY A 76 -6.29 19.88 -2.17
N SER A 77 -5.70 19.09 -1.27
CA SER A 77 -4.38 19.39 -0.70
C SER A 77 -3.30 19.33 -1.77
N LYS A 78 -2.39 20.31 -1.75
CA LYS A 78 -1.20 20.34 -2.62
C LYS A 78 0.03 19.68 -1.99
N ARG A 79 -0.16 18.92 -0.92
CA ARG A 79 0.88 18.11 -0.27
C ARG A 79 1.48 17.15 -1.29
N GLU A 80 2.79 17.15 -1.45
CA GLU A 80 3.49 16.21 -2.34
C GLU A 80 3.33 14.78 -1.82
N ILE A 81 2.95 13.88 -2.72
CA ILE A 81 2.66 12.48 -2.41
C ILE A 81 3.48 11.57 -3.32
N TRP A 82 4.21 10.65 -2.71
CA TRP A 82 4.85 9.53 -3.38
C TRP A 82 4.15 8.24 -2.96
N PHE A 83 3.53 7.58 -3.93
CA PHE A 83 2.83 6.33 -3.68
C PHE A 83 3.60 5.17 -4.30
N PHE A 84 4.07 4.25 -3.46
CA PHE A 84 4.78 3.05 -3.88
C PHE A 84 3.96 1.80 -3.57
N LEU A 85 3.62 1.04 -4.60
CA LEU A 85 2.91 -0.23 -4.49
C LEU A 85 3.82 -1.37 -4.90
N GLY A 86 4.02 -2.35 -4.01
CA GLY A 86 4.70 -3.61 -4.31
C GLY A 86 3.71 -4.77 -4.40
N VAL A 87 3.63 -5.41 -5.56
CA VAL A 87 2.87 -6.64 -5.80
C VAL A 87 3.70 -7.64 -6.60
N ARG A 88 3.19 -8.85 -6.81
CA ARG A 88 3.95 -9.84 -7.59
C ARG A 88 3.86 -9.58 -9.08
N ASN A 89 2.68 -9.35 -9.60
CA ASN A 89 2.38 -9.14 -11.01
C ASN A 89 0.98 -8.50 -11.16
N LYS A 90 0.52 -8.35 -12.40
CA LYS A 90 -0.78 -7.76 -12.73
C LYS A 90 -1.97 -8.42 -12.06
N SER A 91 -1.95 -9.74 -11.85
CA SER A 91 -3.07 -10.44 -11.20
C SER A 91 -3.27 -10.08 -9.72
N GLU A 92 -2.23 -9.53 -9.08
CA GLU A 92 -2.29 -9.03 -7.70
C GLU A 92 -2.38 -7.48 -7.62
N HIS A 93 -2.35 -6.78 -8.77
CA HIS A 93 -2.42 -5.31 -8.84
C HIS A 93 -3.88 -4.84 -8.73
N VAL A 94 -4.40 -4.87 -7.52
CA VAL A 94 -5.73 -4.33 -7.24
C VAL A 94 -5.77 -2.81 -7.31
N MET A 95 -6.93 -2.22 -7.64
CA MET A 95 -7.16 -0.77 -7.70
C MET A 95 -6.27 -0.01 -8.73
N LYS A 96 -5.75 -0.71 -9.76
CA LYS A 96 -4.89 -0.12 -10.78
C LYS A 96 -5.50 1.12 -11.41
N GLU A 97 -6.68 0.98 -12.00
CA GLU A 97 -7.38 2.07 -12.72
C GLU A 97 -7.65 3.27 -11.80
N HIS A 98 -8.01 3.02 -10.55
CA HIS A 98 -8.23 4.08 -9.57
C HIS A 98 -6.93 4.83 -9.22
N LEU A 99 -5.83 4.12 -8.98
CA LEU A 99 -4.52 4.74 -8.70
C LEU A 99 -4.03 5.58 -9.88
N GLU A 100 -4.16 5.06 -11.10
CA GLU A 100 -3.77 5.76 -12.33
C GLU A 100 -4.64 7.01 -12.56
N MET A 101 -5.95 6.91 -12.30
CA MET A 101 -6.87 8.05 -12.37
C MET A 101 -6.46 9.14 -11.37
N VAL A 102 -6.25 8.78 -10.09
CA VAL A 102 -5.85 9.74 -9.05
C VAL A 102 -4.51 10.40 -9.38
N ALA A 103 -3.52 9.64 -9.86
CA ALA A 103 -2.22 10.19 -10.25
C ALA A 103 -2.32 11.12 -11.47
N ARG A 104 -3.17 10.81 -12.44
CA ARG A 104 -3.40 11.66 -13.62
C ARG A 104 -4.12 12.97 -13.29
N GLU A 105 -5.05 12.93 -12.34
CA GLU A 105 -5.87 14.09 -11.97
C GLU A 105 -5.19 15.00 -10.93
N ASN A 106 -4.10 14.56 -10.32
CA ASN A 106 -3.40 15.28 -9.26
C ASN A 106 -1.89 15.35 -9.53
N GLU A 107 -1.41 16.50 -10.00
CA GLU A 107 0.01 16.74 -10.36
C GLU A 107 0.99 16.54 -9.18
N ASN A 108 0.50 16.60 -7.94
CA ASN A 108 1.29 16.39 -6.74
C ASN A 108 1.37 14.93 -6.31
N VAL A 109 0.80 13.98 -7.10
CA VAL A 109 0.84 12.54 -6.84
C VAL A 109 1.81 11.85 -7.78
N ASN A 110 2.84 11.23 -7.22
CA ASN A 110 3.86 10.45 -7.92
C ASN A 110 3.60 8.94 -7.66
N LEU A 111 2.94 8.28 -8.61
CA LEU A 111 2.64 6.84 -8.52
C LEU A 111 3.79 6.00 -9.04
N ASN A 112 4.23 5.02 -8.25
CA ASN A 112 5.26 4.05 -8.62
C ASN A 112 4.84 2.62 -8.23
N VAL A 113 4.68 1.77 -9.21
CA VAL A 113 4.26 0.37 -9.02
C VAL A 113 5.43 -0.56 -9.34
N PHE A 114 5.72 -1.47 -8.43
CA PHE A 114 6.79 -2.45 -8.55
C PHE A 114 6.22 -3.87 -8.65
N TYR A 115 6.63 -4.62 -9.69
CA TYR A 115 6.31 -6.03 -9.81
C TYR A 115 7.53 -6.88 -9.45
N SER A 116 7.42 -7.67 -8.37
CA SER A 116 8.52 -8.54 -7.91
C SER A 116 8.71 -9.80 -8.75
N ALA A 117 7.66 -10.23 -9.45
CA ALA A 117 7.67 -11.39 -10.34
C ALA A 117 6.70 -11.15 -11.52
N PRO A 118 7.01 -10.18 -12.40
CA PRO A 118 6.18 -9.94 -13.58
C PRO A 118 6.16 -11.17 -14.49
N THR A 119 5.01 -11.38 -15.13
CA THR A 119 4.80 -12.43 -16.13
C THR A 119 5.17 -11.93 -17.53
N GLU A 120 5.18 -12.82 -18.52
CA GLU A 120 5.45 -12.44 -19.91
C GLU A 120 4.40 -11.50 -20.52
N THR A 121 3.21 -11.46 -19.93
CA THR A 121 2.11 -10.60 -20.38
C THR A 121 2.08 -9.24 -19.68
N ASP A 122 2.92 -9.04 -18.66
CA ASP A 122 2.99 -7.77 -17.93
C ASP A 122 3.91 -6.78 -18.65
N VAL A 123 3.41 -5.60 -18.98
CA VAL A 123 4.14 -4.62 -19.79
C VAL A 123 4.72 -3.51 -18.90
N LEU A 124 6.04 -3.33 -18.99
CA LEU A 124 6.75 -2.25 -18.29
C LEU A 124 6.27 -0.88 -18.82
N ASN A 125 6.05 0.06 -17.93
CA ASN A 125 5.50 1.40 -18.13
C ASN A 125 4.00 1.45 -18.56
N GLU A 126 3.33 0.29 -18.64
CA GLU A 126 1.88 0.22 -18.79
C GLU A 126 1.24 -0.42 -17.56
N ASP A 127 1.73 -1.58 -17.12
CA ASP A 127 1.20 -2.30 -15.98
C ASP A 127 1.98 -2.00 -14.68
N TYR A 128 3.27 -1.71 -14.80
CA TYR A 128 4.15 -1.42 -13.67
C TYR A 128 5.33 -0.54 -14.11
N HIS A 129 5.93 0.17 -13.15
CA HIS A 129 7.00 1.14 -13.40
C HIS A 129 8.41 0.55 -13.21
N ALA A 130 8.56 -0.45 -12.33
CA ALA A 130 9.85 -1.09 -12.08
C ALA A 130 9.70 -2.57 -11.71
N LYS A 131 10.68 -3.38 -12.15
CA LYS A 131 10.81 -4.78 -11.70
C LYS A 131 11.59 -4.83 -10.40
N GLY A 132 11.05 -5.56 -9.42
CA GLY A 132 11.69 -5.76 -8.13
C GLY A 132 10.72 -5.56 -6.96
N ARG A 133 11.29 -5.46 -5.77
CA ARG A 133 10.53 -5.19 -4.54
C ARG A 133 10.61 -3.71 -4.19
N VAL A 134 9.57 -3.20 -3.55
CA VAL A 134 9.63 -1.90 -2.88
C VAL A 134 10.54 -2.05 -1.66
N ASN A 135 11.70 -1.43 -1.69
CA ASN A 135 12.67 -1.30 -0.61
C ASN A 135 13.33 0.07 -0.70
N VAL A 136 14.08 0.49 0.32
CA VAL A 136 14.66 1.84 0.36
C VAL A 136 15.72 2.03 -0.74
N GLU A 137 16.48 1.00 -1.10
CA GLU A 137 17.45 1.06 -2.19
C GLU A 137 16.80 1.45 -3.52
N ASN A 138 15.62 0.88 -3.81
CA ASN A 138 14.90 1.12 -5.06
C ASN A 138 14.09 2.43 -5.07
N ILE A 139 13.57 2.89 -3.92
CA ILE A 139 12.77 4.13 -3.86
C ILE A 139 13.61 5.40 -3.64
N LYS A 140 14.74 5.28 -2.95
CA LYS A 140 15.62 6.41 -2.63
C LYS A 140 16.07 7.21 -3.86
N PRO A 141 16.45 6.62 -5.00
CA PRO A 141 16.82 7.38 -6.20
C PRO A 141 15.68 8.17 -6.83
N LEU A 142 14.43 7.82 -6.51
CA LEU A 142 13.24 8.49 -7.04
C LEU A 142 12.83 9.68 -6.16
N LEU A 143 13.18 9.66 -4.87
CA LEU A 143 12.80 10.68 -3.92
C LEU A 143 13.79 11.85 -3.93
N PRO A 144 13.33 13.12 -3.90
CA PRO A 144 14.22 14.29 -3.90
C PRO A 144 15.01 14.44 -2.59
N SER A 145 14.54 13.83 -1.51
CA SER A 145 15.19 13.85 -0.18
C SER A 145 14.65 12.73 0.70
N ASN A 146 15.05 12.68 1.97
CA ASN A 146 14.47 11.81 2.99
C ASN A 146 13.50 12.55 3.93
N ASN A 147 13.17 13.81 3.65
CA ASN A 147 12.34 14.65 4.53
C ASN A 147 10.84 14.48 4.21
N PHE A 148 10.31 13.32 4.48
CA PHE A 148 8.91 12.94 4.30
C PHE A 148 8.34 12.29 5.57
N ASP A 149 7.02 12.26 5.69
CA ASP A 149 6.31 11.34 6.57
C ASP A 149 6.03 10.04 5.80
N TYR A 150 6.54 8.93 6.30
CA TYR A 150 6.44 7.60 5.68
C TYR A 150 5.31 6.81 6.35
N TYR A 151 4.32 6.39 5.57
CA TYR A 151 3.23 5.52 6.02
C TYR A 151 3.37 4.17 5.33
N ILE A 152 3.56 3.11 6.13
CA ILE A 152 3.90 1.77 5.63
C ILE A 152 2.82 0.78 6.04
N CYS A 153 2.18 0.14 5.07
CA CYS A 153 1.32 -1.01 5.31
C CYS A 153 1.65 -2.13 4.35
N ALA A 154 2.26 -3.18 4.87
CA ALA A 154 2.83 -4.28 4.10
C ALA A 154 2.97 -5.55 4.95
N PRO A 155 3.33 -6.70 4.38
CA PRO A 155 3.67 -7.89 5.16
C PRO A 155 4.79 -7.61 6.18
N PRO A 156 4.75 -8.25 7.38
CA PRO A 156 5.68 -7.95 8.48
C PRO A 156 7.17 -7.94 8.11
N PRO A 157 7.70 -8.87 7.27
CA PRO A 157 9.09 -8.81 6.85
C PRO A 157 9.43 -7.52 6.09
N MET A 158 8.55 -7.09 5.17
CA MET A 158 8.74 -5.87 4.39
C MET A 158 8.69 -4.61 5.28
N VAL A 159 7.78 -4.56 6.25
CA VAL A 159 7.72 -3.45 7.23
C VAL A 159 9.01 -3.37 8.02
N LYS A 160 9.51 -4.52 8.52
CA LYS A 160 10.76 -4.61 9.28
C LYS A 160 11.94 -4.06 8.48
N ASP A 161 12.10 -4.50 7.24
CA ASP A 161 13.21 -4.09 6.37
C ASP A 161 13.09 -2.59 6.03
N LEU A 162 11.93 -2.12 5.58
CA LEU A 162 11.69 -0.71 5.26
C LEU A 162 11.96 0.22 6.45
N THR A 163 11.48 -0.13 7.65
CA THR A 163 11.69 0.71 8.85
C THR A 163 13.15 0.78 9.25
N ALA A 164 13.90 -0.33 9.16
CA ALA A 164 15.33 -0.37 9.43
C ALA A 164 16.13 0.47 8.42
N ASP A 165 15.85 0.29 7.13
CA ASP A 165 16.56 0.97 6.05
C ASP A 165 16.24 2.48 6.01
N LEU A 166 14.99 2.89 6.28
CA LEU A 166 14.62 4.31 6.41
C LEU A 166 15.36 4.96 7.58
N ALA A 167 15.45 4.28 8.73
CA ALA A 167 16.21 4.77 9.87
C ALA A 167 17.71 4.88 9.54
N ALA A 168 18.29 3.91 8.82
CA ALA A 168 19.67 3.96 8.34
C ALA A 168 19.90 5.09 7.31
N TRP A 169 18.88 5.44 6.54
CA TRP A 169 18.93 6.60 5.64
C TRP A 169 18.79 7.95 6.37
N GLY A 170 18.59 7.93 7.70
CA GLY A 170 18.48 9.12 8.53
C GLY A 170 17.06 9.69 8.67
N VAL A 171 16.03 8.93 8.32
CA VAL A 171 14.64 9.33 8.57
C VAL A 171 14.36 9.25 10.08
N PRO A 172 13.86 10.33 10.71
CA PRO A 172 13.51 10.32 12.13
C PRO A 172 12.39 9.30 12.42
N LYS A 173 12.49 8.58 13.54
CA LYS A 173 11.48 7.59 13.95
C LYS A 173 10.06 8.14 13.98
N LYS A 174 9.89 9.39 14.41
CA LYS A 174 8.58 10.06 14.49
C LYS A 174 7.91 10.26 13.13
N ASN A 175 8.68 10.13 12.04
CA ASN A 175 8.21 10.29 10.67
C ASN A 175 7.99 8.92 9.98
N ILE A 176 8.13 7.80 10.71
CA ILE A 176 7.92 6.43 10.20
C ILE A 176 6.71 5.85 10.92
N HIS A 177 5.62 5.66 10.20
CA HIS A 177 4.32 5.18 10.69
C HIS A 177 3.98 3.81 10.09
N PHE A 178 3.60 2.82 10.92
CA PHE A 178 3.24 1.46 10.48
C PHE A 178 2.37 0.73 11.49
#